data_ddb301f3dbfd3368ff2a30afbf2cb80d
#
_entry.id   ddb301f3dbfd3368ff2a30afbf2cb80d
#
_cell.length_a   1.000
_cell.length_b   1.000
_cell.length_c   1.000
_cell.angle_alpha   90.00
_cell.angle_beta   90.00
_cell.angle_gamma   90.00
#
_symmetry.space_group_name_H-M   'P 1'
#
loop_
_entity.id
_entity.type
_entity.pdbx_description
1 polymer ?
#
loop_
_entity_poly.entity_id
_entity_poly.type
_entity_poly.pdbx_seq_one_letter_code
_entity_poly.pdbx_strand_id
1 'polypeptide(L)'
;MEYSYATGLVLISPLGDLIRRRQLILCIVALSTSLTIGLAVTKSLVVFETLSYLVGVVTVTPQILLPLAADLAPENKRASAVSVVFSGLLFGILLARVLAGIIAEFTSWRVVYFLAIGMQGLVLLGSYLVLPDYPSKNKDLTYWNILWTMAKFSVTEPILIQASLINFASNACFSNFWVTLTFLLGGPPYHYSTYFFIFLLLITVLIYGVFKIGNWSLWFNRDGWCNIGTLRGARY
;
A
#
# COMPACT_ATOMS: atom_id res chain seq x y z
N MET A 1 -2.51 -5.51 -13.57
CA MET A 1 -1.81 -4.75 -12.52
C MET A 1 -1.52 -5.57 -11.26
N GLU A 2 -2.41 -6.44 -10.81
CA GLU A 2 -2.18 -7.24 -9.59
C GLU A 2 -1.02 -8.23 -9.74
N TYR A 3 -0.88 -8.88 -10.89
CA TYR A 3 0.25 -9.79 -11.17
C TYR A 3 1.60 -9.07 -11.21
N SER A 4 1.65 -7.86 -11.73
CA SER A 4 2.88 -7.06 -11.78
C SER A 4 3.31 -6.65 -10.38
N TYR A 5 2.37 -6.26 -9.52
CA TYR A 5 2.63 -5.94 -8.13
C TYR A 5 3.12 -7.17 -7.34
N ALA A 6 2.49 -8.34 -7.53
CA ALA A 6 2.94 -9.59 -6.92
C ALA A 6 4.37 -9.96 -7.33
N THR A 7 4.71 -9.81 -8.63
CA THR A 7 6.07 -10.01 -9.12
C THR A 7 7.05 -9.04 -8.46
N GLY A 8 6.66 -7.77 -8.32
CA GLY A 8 7.45 -6.75 -7.63
C GLY A 8 7.70 -7.10 -6.16
N LEU A 9 6.68 -7.59 -5.44
CA LEU A 9 6.81 -8.03 -4.05
C LEU A 9 7.86 -9.12 -3.90
N VAL A 10 7.82 -10.14 -4.74
CA VAL A 10 8.77 -11.26 -4.68
C VAL A 10 10.19 -10.80 -5.00
N LEU A 11 10.37 -9.93 -6.00
CA LEU A 11 11.70 -9.50 -6.45
C LEU A 11 12.29 -8.38 -5.57
N ILE A 12 11.51 -7.42 -5.15
CA ILE A 12 12.02 -6.20 -4.49
C ILE A 12 12.02 -6.34 -2.97
N SER A 13 11.09 -7.12 -2.38
CA SER A 13 10.99 -7.27 -0.92
C SER A 13 12.31 -7.74 -0.29
N PRO A 14 13.01 -8.76 -0.82
CA PRO A 14 14.30 -9.20 -0.28
C PRO A 14 15.40 -8.13 -0.35
N LEU A 15 15.33 -7.24 -1.35
CA LEU A 15 16.29 -6.14 -1.49
C LEU A 15 16.16 -5.11 -0.35
N GLY A 16 14.97 -4.98 0.24
CA GLY A 16 14.72 -4.11 1.39
C GLY A 16 15.52 -4.49 2.64
N ASP A 17 15.96 -5.74 2.76
CA ASP A 17 16.76 -6.22 3.88
C ASP A 17 18.29 -6.23 3.57
N LEU A 18 18.66 -6.26 2.29
CA LEU A 18 20.04 -6.30 1.84
C LEU A 18 20.65 -4.92 1.61
N ILE A 19 19.85 -3.98 1.10
CA ILE A 19 20.30 -2.64 0.73
C ILE A 19 19.82 -1.62 1.78
N ARG A 20 20.50 -0.49 1.86
CA ARG A 20 20.05 0.64 2.69
C ARG A 20 18.66 1.07 2.24
N ARG A 21 17.69 0.96 3.13
CA ARG A 21 16.26 1.19 2.80
C ARG A 21 15.99 2.58 2.23
N ARG A 22 16.72 3.61 2.70
CA ARG A 22 16.62 4.96 2.14
C ARG A 22 16.98 4.99 0.65
N GLN A 23 18.12 4.42 0.29
CA GLN A 23 18.59 4.40 -1.11
C GLN A 23 17.64 3.59 -1.98
N LEU A 24 17.18 2.43 -1.48
CA LEU A 24 16.23 1.59 -2.20
C LEU A 24 14.92 2.32 -2.49
N ILE A 25 14.33 2.99 -1.49
CA ILE A 25 13.09 3.75 -1.65
C ILE A 25 13.27 4.87 -2.68
N LEU A 26 14.36 5.65 -2.57
CA LEU A 26 14.64 6.73 -3.52
C LEU A 26 14.81 6.22 -4.95
N CYS A 27 15.55 5.12 -5.16
CA CYS A 27 15.73 4.51 -6.46
C CYS A 27 14.40 3.99 -7.04
N ILE A 28 13.58 3.31 -6.22
CA ILE A 28 12.30 2.76 -6.65
C ILE A 28 11.32 3.88 -7.01
N VAL A 29 11.22 4.93 -6.20
CA VAL A 29 10.34 6.07 -6.48
C VAL A 29 10.81 6.83 -7.71
N ALA A 30 12.12 7.07 -7.87
CA ALA A 30 12.66 7.72 -9.06
C ALA A 30 12.40 6.90 -10.34
N LEU A 31 12.59 5.57 -10.28
CA LEU A 31 12.29 4.67 -11.38
C LEU A 31 10.80 4.66 -11.71
N SER A 32 9.94 4.57 -10.70
CA SER A 32 8.48 4.66 -10.87
C SER A 32 8.06 5.97 -11.53
N THR A 33 8.63 7.10 -11.09
CA THR A 33 8.37 8.42 -11.68
C THR A 33 8.77 8.46 -13.15
N SER A 34 9.95 7.94 -13.49
CA SER A 34 10.44 7.89 -14.88
C SER A 34 9.54 7.05 -15.79
N LEU A 35 9.08 5.90 -15.30
CA LEU A 35 8.14 5.03 -16.03
C LEU A 35 6.76 5.70 -16.18
N THR A 36 6.30 6.43 -15.16
CA THR A 36 5.02 7.17 -15.22
C THR A 36 5.08 8.32 -16.23
N ILE A 37 6.22 8.99 -16.37
CA ILE A 37 6.44 9.98 -17.44
C ILE A 37 6.30 9.30 -18.81
N GLY A 38 6.89 8.12 -19.00
CA GLY A 38 6.71 7.33 -20.22
C GLY A 38 5.24 7.01 -20.53
N LEU A 39 4.45 6.65 -19.51
CA LEU A 39 3.01 6.42 -19.64
C LEU A 39 2.23 7.65 -20.06
N ALA A 40 2.59 8.83 -19.52
CA ALA A 40 1.90 10.08 -19.86
C ALA A 40 2.10 10.49 -21.35
N VAL A 41 3.26 10.17 -21.92
CA VAL A 41 3.66 10.61 -23.26
C VAL A 41 3.34 9.59 -24.35
N THR A 42 3.29 8.30 -24.01
CA THR A 42 3.13 7.24 -25.02
C THR A 42 1.79 7.31 -25.76
N LYS A 43 1.83 6.94 -27.05
CA LYS A 43 0.64 6.82 -27.92
C LYS A 43 0.39 5.36 -28.37
N SER A 44 1.36 4.47 -28.15
CA SER A 44 1.27 3.06 -28.53
C SER A 44 0.67 2.24 -27.40
N LEU A 45 -0.35 1.43 -27.67
CA LEU A 45 -1.01 0.56 -26.71
C LEU A 45 -0.02 -0.44 -26.09
N VAL A 46 0.80 -1.08 -26.93
CA VAL A 46 1.76 -2.09 -26.48
C VAL A 46 2.79 -1.50 -25.50
N VAL A 47 3.30 -0.30 -25.82
CA VAL A 47 4.23 0.41 -24.92
C VAL A 47 3.54 0.81 -23.62
N PHE A 48 2.29 1.25 -23.71
CA PHE A 48 1.49 1.60 -22.52
C PHE A 48 1.28 0.39 -21.60
N GLU A 49 0.92 -0.77 -22.11
CA GLU A 49 0.74 -2.00 -21.35
C GLU A 49 2.06 -2.46 -20.69
N THR A 50 3.16 -2.44 -21.45
CA THR A 50 4.48 -2.80 -20.95
C THR A 50 4.95 -1.87 -19.84
N LEU A 51 4.82 -0.55 -20.03
CA LEU A 51 5.16 0.43 -19.01
C LEU A 51 4.25 0.31 -17.78
N SER A 52 2.96 0.04 -17.96
CA SER A 52 2.02 -0.19 -16.86
C SER A 52 2.41 -1.42 -16.03
N TYR A 53 2.86 -2.49 -16.70
CA TYR A 53 3.38 -3.67 -16.01
C TYR A 53 4.63 -3.32 -15.19
N LEU A 54 5.59 -2.61 -15.76
CA LEU A 54 6.82 -2.20 -15.07
C LEU A 54 6.55 -1.27 -13.89
N VAL A 55 5.64 -0.30 -14.04
CA VAL A 55 5.20 0.56 -12.92
C VAL A 55 4.62 -0.29 -11.79
N GLY A 56 3.77 -1.27 -12.11
CA GLY A 56 3.21 -2.19 -11.11
C GLY A 56 4.28 -2.97 -10.36
N VAL A 57 5.33 -3.46 -11.05
CA VAL A 57 6.46 -4.15 -10.42
C VAL A 57 7.22 -3.23 -9.46
N VAL A 58 7.42 -1.97 -9.83
CA VAL A 58 8.22 -1.02 -9.04
C VAL A 58 7.43 -0.38 -7.89
N THR A 59 6.09 -0.37 -7.94
CA THR A 59 5.24 0.29 -6.93
C THR A 59 5.12 -0.51 -5.61
N VAL A 60 6.23 -1.01 -5.07
CA VAL A 60 6.27 -1.82 -3.83
C VAL A 60 6.72 -1.01 -2.61
N THR A 61 6.93 0.28 -2.76
CA THR A 61 7.41 1.19 -1.71
C THR A 61 6.64 1.08 -0.38
N PRO A 62 5.29 0.96 -0.33
CA PRO A 62 4.57 0.84 0.92
C PRO A 62 4.97 -0.38 1.75
N GLN A 63 5.30 -1.49 1.09
CA GLN A 63 5.69 -2.73 1.77
C GLN A 63 7.09 -2.64 2.40
N ILE A 64 7.92 -1.72 1.94
CA ILE A 64 9.22 -1.43 2.54
C ILE A 64 9.08 -0.41 3.68
N LEU A 65 8.14 0.54 3.54
CA LEU A 65 7.91 1.59 4.55
C LEU A 65 7.28 1.04 5.84
N LEU A 66 6.37 0.05 5.75
CA LEU A 66 5.71 -0.53 6.92
C LEU A 66 6.70 -1.17 7.91
N PRO A 67 7.60 -2.09 7.48
CA PRO A 67 8.63 -2.61 8.38
C PRO A 67 9.63 -1.54 8.82
N LEU A 68 9.97 -0.58 7.96
CA LEU A 68 10.86 0.52 8.34
C LEU A 68 10.26 1.35 9.48
N ALA A 69 8.98 1.67 9.43
CA ALA A 69 8.29 2.39 10.50
C ALA A 69 8.28 1.60 11.82
N ALA A 70 8.12 0.27 11.75
CA ALA A 70 8.21 -0.60 12.91
C ALA A 70 9.62 -0.65 13.51
N ASP A 71 10.65 -0.67 12.67
CA ASP A 71 12.05 -0.73 13.11
C ASP A 71 12.56 0.60 13.69
N LEU A 72 12.03 1.74 13.21
CA LEU A 72 12.38 3.08 13.73
C LEU A 72 11.67 3.42 15.04
N ALA A 73 10.54 2.79 15.33
CA ALA A 73 9.76 3.05 16.52
C ALA A 73 10.28 2.26 17.74
N PRO A 74 10.26 2.82 18.97
CA PRO A 74 10.54 2.09 20.18
C PRO A 74 9.54 0.93 20.37
N GLU A 75 9.95 -0.13 21.06
CA GLU A 75 9.19 -1.39 21.15
C GLU A 75 7.72 -1.21 21.59
N ASN A 76 7.48 -0.33 22.55
CA ASN A 76 6.15 -0.01 23.06
C ASN A 76 5.26 0.79 22.09
N LYS A 77 5.81 1.35 21.00
CA LYS A 77 5.09 2.19 20.03
C LYS A 77 5.10 1.64 18.61
N ARG A 78 5.69 0.46 18.37
CA ARG A 78 5.78 -0.15 17.04
C ARG A 78 4.42 -0.31 16.35
N ALA A 79 3.43 -0.84 17.09
CA ALA A 79 2.08 -1.00 16.55
C ALA A 79 1.43 0.34 16.16
N SER A 80 1.63 1.38 16.97
CA SER A 80 1.12 2.72 16.68
C SER A 80 1.78 3.33 15.45
N ALA A 81 3.10 3.19 15.29
CA ALA A 81 3.83 3.70 14.12
C ALA A 81 3.36 3.04 12.82
N VAL A 82 3.22 1.71 12.83
CA VAL A 82 2.69 0.96 11.68
C VAL A 82 1.26 1.38 11.36
N SER A 83 0.42 1.58 12.38
CA SER A 83 -0.98 2.02 12.18
C SER A 83 -1.07 3.40 11.54
N VAL A 84 -0.21 4.34 11.90
CA VAL A 84 -0.16 5.68 11.29
C VAL A 84 0.22 5.60 9.81
N VAL A 85 1.28 4.84 9.49
CA VAL A 85 1.71 4.66 8.08
C VAL A 85 0.63 3.97 7.26
N PHE A 86 -0.01 2.92 7.81
CA PHE A 86 -1.08 2.20 7.14
C PHE A 86 -2.33 3.07 6.94
N SER A 87 -2.68 3.90 7.91
CA SER A 87 -3.78 4.88 7.77
C SER A 87 -3.48 5.91 6.68
N GLY A 88 -2.25 6.40 6.61
CA GLY A 88 -1.80 7.28 5.53
C GLY A 88 -1.89 6.63 4.15
N LEU A 89 -1.52 5.34 4.05
CA LEU A 89 -1.65 4.55 2.82
C LEU A 89 -3.11 4.46 2.35
N LEU A 90 -4.02 4.08 3.26
CA LEU A 90 -5.44 3.98 2.94
C LEU A 90 -6.03 5.33 2.53
N PHE A 91 -5.72 6.39 3.28
CA PHE A 91 -6.15 7.75 2.95
C PHE A 91 -5.61 8.20 1.59
N GLY A 92 -4.35 7.90 1.27
CA GLY A 92 -3.74 8.21 -0.01
C GLY A 92 -4.42 7.50 -1.19
N ILE A 93 -4.77 6.23 -1.04
CA ILE A 93 -5.52 5.46 -2.05
C ILE A 93 -6.88 6.11 -2.33
N LEU A 94 -7.58 6.54 -1.29
CA LEU A 94 -8.88 7.19 -1.41
C LEU A 94 -8.77 8.54 -2.09
N LEU A 95 -7.83 9.38 -1.63
CA LEU A 95 -7.59 10.70 -2.20
C LEU A 95 -7.21 10.62 -3.68
N ALA A 96 -6.36 9.67 -4.05
CA ALA A 96 -5.96 9.46 -5.43
C ALA A 96 -7.15 9.10 -6.34
N ARG A 97 -8.07 8.25 -5.87
CA ARG A 97 -9.29 7.91 -6.62
C ARG A 97 -10.23 9.10 -6.81
N VAL A 98 -10.43 9.89 -5.74
CA VAL A 98 -11.25 11.11 -5.81
C VAL A 98 -10.66 12.11 -6.81
N LEU A 99 -9.36 12.39 -6.70
CA LEU A 99 -8.69 13.34 -7.59
C LEU A 99 -8.69 12.85 -9.04
N ALA A 100 -8.42 11.56 -9.27
CA ALA A 100 -8.46 10.98 -10.60
C ALA A 100 -9.86 11.05 -11.22
N GLY A 101 -10.91 10.78 -10.43
CA GLY A 101 -12.29 10.88 -10.89
C GLY A 101 -12.70 12.31 -11.27
N ILE A 102 -12.36 13.29 -10.42
CA ILE A 102 -12.64 14.71 -10.70
C ILE A 102 -11.90 15.17 -11.98
N ILE A 103 -10.62 14.86 -12.11
CA ILE A 103 -9.82 15.28 -13.25
C ILE A 103 -10.32 14.62 -14.54
N ALA A 104 -10.69 13.34 -14.49
CA ALA A 104 -11.16 12.60 -15.64
C ALA A 104 -12.50 13.15 -16.20
N GLU A 105 -13.33 13.75 -15.34
CA GLU A 105 -14.59 14.39 -15.74
C GLU A 105 -14.37 15.70 -16.53
N PHE A 106 -13.41 16.53 -16.09
CA PHE A 106 -13.19 17.86 -16.68
C PHE A 106 -12.10 17.89 -17.75
N THR A 107 -11.22 16.89 -17.79
CA THR A 107 -10.02 16.92 -18.62
C THR A 107 -9.71 15.54 -19.21
N SER A 108 -8.63 15.44 -19.96
CA SER A 108 -8.21 14.17 -20.54
C SER A 108 -7.56 13.27 -19.45
N TRP A 109 -7.69 11.96 -19.61
CA TRP A 109 -7.08 10.95 -18.75
C TRP A 109 -5.56 11.12 -18.55
N ARG A 110 -4.86 11.76 -19.49
CA ARG A 110 -3.42 12.04 -19.41
C ARG A 110 -3.06 13.00 -18.29
N VAL A 111 -3.95 13.95 -17.96
CA VAL A 111 -3.71 14.92 -16.88
C VAL A 111 -3.60 14.22 -15.54
N VAL A 112 -4.29 13.10 -15.33
CA VAL A 112 -4.15 12.27 -14.13
C VAL A 112 -2.71 11.77 -13.95
N TYR A 113 -2.05 11.37 -15.06
CA TYR A 113 -0.65 10.94 -15.00
C TYR A 113 0.31 12.11 -14.70
N PHE A 114 0.06 13.31 -15.24
CA PHE A 114 0.86 14.48 -14.87
C PHE A 114 0.71 14.86 -13.40
N LEU A 115 -0.52 14.74 -12.84
CA LEU A 115 -0.72 14.90 -11.40
C LEU A 115 0.07 13.84 -10.61
N ALA A 116 0.00 12.58 -11.05
CA ALA A 116 0.74 11.49 -10.40
C ALA A 116 2.26 11.73 -10.41
N ILE A 117 2.83 12.23 -11.51
CA ILE A 117 4.24 12.61 -11.61
C ILE A 117 4.59 13.72 -10.61
N GLY A 118 3.75 14.75 -10.51
CA GLY A 118 3.93 15.83 -9.53
C GLY A 118 3.93 15.32 -8.10
N MET A 119 2.96 14.46 -7.75
CA MET A 119 2.87 13.85 -6.43
C MET A 119 4.06 12.92 -6.12
N GLN A 120 4.50 12.11 -7.09
CA GLN A 120 5.68 11.27 -6.95
C GLN A 120 6.96 12.09 -6.76
N GLY A 121 7.08 13.22 -7.47
CA GLY A 121 8.17 14.17 -7.29
C GLY A 121 8.21 14.75 -5.88
N LEU A 122 7.05 15.13 -5.32
CA LEU A 122 6.93 15.59 -3.93
C LEU A 122 7.31 14.48 -2.94
N VAL A 123 6.86 13.24 -3.18
CA VAL A 123 7.24 12.09 -2.34
C VAL A 123 8.74 11.82 -2.42
N LEU A 124 9.34 11.91 -3.61
CA LEU A 124 10.78 11.72 -3.79
C LEU A 124 11.58 12.78 -3.00
N LEU A 125 11.19 14.05 -3.13
CA LEU A 125 11.81 15.15 -2.40
C LEU A 125 11.63 14.99 -0.89
N GLY A 126 10.42 14.70 -0.43
CA GLY A 126 10.12 14.48 0.98
C GLY A 126 10.89 13.29 1.55
N SER A 127 10.96 12.17 0.82
CA SER A 127 11.74 11.01 1.22
C SER A 127 13.24 11.32 1.31
N TYR A 128 13.77 12.11 0.37
CA TYR A 128 15.16 12.53 0.40
C TYR A 128 15.49 13.39 1.63
N LEU A 129 14.58 14.30 2.01
CA LEU A 129 14.79 15.23 3.12
C LEU A 129 14.54 14.61 4.51
N VAL A 130 13.52 13.75 4.61
CA VAL A 130 12.99 13.29 5.91
C VAL A 130 13.49 11.89 6.28
N LEU A 131 13.75 11.00 5.29
CA LEU A 131 14.13 9.64 5.62
C LEU A 131 15.54 9.56 6.21
N PRO A 132 15.69 9.06 7.45
CA PRO A 132 17.01 8.81 8.03
C PRO A 132 17.72 7.68 7.30
N ASP A 133 19.03 7.72 7.27
CA ASP A 133 19.84 6.63 6.71
C ASP A 133 19.88 5.46 7.71
N TYR A 134 19.14 4.42 7.41
CA TYR A 134 19.09 3.21 8.23
C TYR A 134 19.94 2.11 7.59
N PRO A 135 20.92 1.55 8.31
CA PRO A 135 21.79 0.51 7.77
C PRO A 135 21.00 -0.75 7.41
N SER A 136 21.50 -1.49 6.45
CA SER A 136 20.95 -2.80 6.08
C SER A 136 20.94 -3.74 7.29
N LYS A 137 19.85 -4.48 7.48
CA LYS A 137 19.63 -5.34 8.65
C LYS A 137 20.46 -6.64 8.56
N ASN A 138 20.63 -7.18 7.37
CA ASN A 138 21.27 -8.47 7.13
C ASN A 138 22.40 -8.33 6.10
N LYS A 139 23.65 -8.21 6.58
CA LYS A 139 24.84 -8.12 5.70
C LYS A 139 25.36 -9.48 5.23
N ASP A 140 25.02 -10.54 5.98
CA ASP A 140 25.59 -11.87 5.79
C ASP A 140 24.69 -12.83 5.01
N LEU A 141 23.47 -12.41 4.66
CA LEU A 141 22.53 -13.23 3.91
C LEU A 141 22.58 -12.93 2.41
N THR A 142 22.61 -13.98 1.60
CA THR A 142 22.51 -13.87 0.16
C THR A 142 21.05 -13.70 -0.25
N TYR A 143 20.78 -12.95 -1.32
CA TYR A 143 19.43 -12.73 -1.89
C TYR A 143 18.64 -14.04 -2.04
N TRP A 144 19.27 -15.09 -2.58
CA TRP A 144 18.66 -16.39 -2.77
C TRP A 144 18.29 -17.10 -1.46
N ASN A 145 19.08 -16.93 -0.41
CA ASN A 145 18.77 -17.49 0.90
C ASN A 145 17.53 -16.82 1.53
N ILE A 146 17.38 -15.51 1.35
CA ILE A 146 16.18 -14.80 1.82
C ILE A 146 14.96 -15.27 1.05
N LEU A 147 15.05 -15.36 -0.28
CA LEU A 147 13.94 -15.81 -1.13
C LEU A 147 13.53 -17.25 -0.80
N TRP A 148 14.49 -18.13 -0.61
CA TRP A 148 14.24 -19.52 -0.20
C TRP A 148 13.58 -19.60 1.17
N THR A 149 14.05 -18.80 2.12
CA THR A 149 13.48 -18.75 3.47
C THR A 149 12.05 -18.22 3.45
N MET A 150 11.75 -17.19 2.64
CA MET A 150 10.38 -16.68 2.44
C MET A 150 9.48 -17.77 1.84
N ALA A 151 9.93 -18.47 0.80
CA ALA A 151 9.19 -19.55 0.18
C ALA A 151 8.94 -20.72 1.16
N LYS A 152 9.95 -21.08 1.95
CA LYS A 152 9.83 -22.12 2.98
C LYS A 152 8.80 -21.74 4.04
N PHE A 153 8.87 -20.54 4.60
CA PHE A 153 7.93 -20.10 5.63
C PHE A 153 6.51 -19.95 5.10
N SER A 154 6.33 -19.56 3.84
CA SER A 154 5.01 -19.51 3.19
C SER A 154 4.27 -20.84 3.18
N VAL A 155 4.99 -21.96 3.24
CA VAL A 155 4.40 -23.32 3.20
C VAL A 155 4.44 -24.00 4.55
N THR A 156 5.43 -23.68 5.39
CA THR A 156 5.67 -24.42 6.66
C THR A 156 4.94 -23.79 7.85
N GLU A 157 4.69 -22.47 7.85
CA GLU A 157 4.10 -21.78 9.00
C GLU A 157 2.58 -21.69 8.88
N PRO A 158 1.79 -22.46 9.67
CA PRO A 158 0.33 -22.49 9.54
C PRO A 158 -0.33 -21.14 9.82
N ILE A 159 0.22 -20.37 10.76
CA ILE A 159 -0.29 -19.02 11.08
C ILE A 159 -0.13 -18.08 9.89
N LEU A 160 0.99 -18.17 9.17
CA LEU A 160 1.25 -17.36 7.98
C LEU A 160 0.30 -17.72 6.84
N ILE A 161 0.05 -19.04 6.63
CA ILE A 161 -0.89 -19.54 5.62
C ILE A 161 -2.30 -19.03 5.93
N GLN A 162 -2.76 -19.17 7.17
CA GLN A 162 -4.08 -18.70 7.59
C GLN A 162 -4.24 -17.20 7.40
N ALA A 163 -3.25 -16.41 7.84
CA ALA A 163 -3.25 -14.95 7.67
C ALA A 163 -3.27 -14.54 6.18
N SER A 164 -2.52 -15.25 5.35
CA SER A 164 -2.49 -15.03 3.90
C SER A 164 -3.82 -15.33 3.22
N LEU A 165 -4.48 -16.43 3.59
CA LEU A 165 -5.81 -16.78 3.08
C LEU A 165 -6.88 -15.77 3.48
N ILE A 166 -6.87 -15.31 4.73
CA ILE A 166 -7.79 -14.27 5.20
C ILE A 166 -7.56 -12.96 4.43
N ASN A 167 -6.30 -12.56 4.26
CA ASN A 167 -5.95 -11.36 3.52
C ASN A 167 -6.32 -11.47 2.04
N PHE A 168 -6.11 -12.62 1.41
CA PHE A 168 -6.52 -12.91 0.04
C PHE A 168 -8.02 -12.78 -0.14
N ALA A 169 -8.82 -13.45 0.72
CA ALA A 169 -10.28 -13.38 0.68
C ALA A 169 -10.79 -11.95 0.88
N SER A 170 -10.22 -11.21 1.84
CA SER A 170 -10.59 -9.83 2.13
C SER A 170 -10.30 -8.90 0.94
N ASN A 171 -9.13 -9.03 0.31
CA ASN A 171 -8.77 -8.24 -0.87
C ASN A 171 -9.62 -8.62 -2.09
N ALA A 172 -9.92 -9.90 -2.28
CA ALA A 172 -10.79 -10.35 -3.36
C ALA A 172 -12.21 -9.76 -3.22
N CYS A 173 -12.79 -9.81 -2.02
CA CYS A 173 -14.09 -9.20 -1.73
C CYS A 173 -14.06 -7.69 -1.96
N PHE A 174 -13.02 -7.01 -1.48
CA PHE A 174 -12.86 -5.56 -1.63
C PHE A 174 -12.73 -5.14 -3.11
N SER A 175 -11.88 -5.82 -3.87
CA SER A 175 -11.69 -5.55 -5.29
C SER A 175 -12.97 -5.81 -6.11
N ASN A 176 -13.62 -6.95 -5.88
CA ASN A 176 -14.87 -7.28 -6.54
C ASN A 176 -15.98 -6.27 -6.23
N PHE A 177 -16.12 -5.87 -4.98
CA PHE A 177 -17.10 -4.87 -4.57
C PHE A 177 -16.92 -3.56 -5.37
N TRP A 178 -15.71 -3.02 -5.42
CA TRP A 178 -15.45 -1.76 -6.12
C TRP A 178 -15.63 -1.86 -7.63
N VAL A 179 -15.17 -2.95 -8.25
CA VAL A 179 -15.34 -3.17 -9.69
C VAL A 179 -16.82 -3.30 -10.03
N THR A 180 -17.55 -4.18 -9.32
CA THR A 180 -18.97 -4.40 -9.56
C THR A 180 -19.79 -3.14 -9.34
N LEU A 181 -19.52 -2.40 -8.26
CA LEU A 181 -20.22 -1.17 -7.95
C LEU A 181 -20.04 -0.13 -9.06
N THR A 182 -18.83 0.02 -9.59
CA THR A 182 -18.54 0.97 -10.66
C THR A 182 -19.31 0.63 -11.94
N PHE A 183 -19.33 -0.63 -12.35
CA PHE A 183 -20.06 -1.06 -13.55
C PHE A 183 -21.58 -1.01 -13.35
N LEU A 184 -22.08 -1.38 -12.16
CA LEU A 184 -23.49 -1.38 -11.86
C LEU A 184 -24.08 0.03 -11.88
N LEU A 185 -23.43 0.97 -11.23
CA LEU A 185 -23.94 2.34 -11.08
C LEU A 185 -23.64 3.22 -12.30
N GLY A 186 -22.55 2.95 -13.04
CA GLY A 186 -22.23 3.63 -14.29
C GLY A 186 -23.02 3.14 -15.50
N GLY A 187 -23.62 1.93 -15.42
CA GLY A 187 -24.42 1.32 -16.49
C GLY A 187 -25.91 1.66 -16.42
N PRO A 188 -26.70 1.27 -17.47
CA PRO A 188 -28.15 1.38 -17.44
C PRO A 188 -28.73 0.48 -16.32
N PRO A 189 -29.78 0.90 -15.60
CA PRO A 189 -30.58 2.11 -15.75
C PRO A 189 -30.10 3.35 -14.97
N TYR A 190 -29.01 3.22 -14.18
CA TYR A 190 -28.70 4.22 -13.16
C TYR A 190 -27.96 5.46 -13.71
N HIS A 191 -26.97 5.28 -14.59
CA HIS A 191 -26.18 6.39 -15.20
C HIS A 191 -25.68 7.44 -14.19
N TYR A 192 -25.28 7.00 -12.97
CA TYR A 192 -24.75 7.93 -11.96
C TYR A 192 -23.41 8.52 -12.39
N SER A 193 -23.26 9.82 -12.18
CA SER A 193 -22.02 10.52 -12.47
C SER A 193 -20.90 10.13 -11.51
N THR A 194 -19.67 10.38 -11.92
CA THR A 194 -18.45 10.14 -11.11
C THR A 194 -18.52 10.79 -9.72
N TYR A 195 -19.23 11.91 -9.57
CA TYR A 195 -19.44 12.58 -8.29
C TYR A 195 -20.17 11.73 -7.26
N PHE A 196 -21.09 10.90 -7.69
CA PHE A 196 -21.82 10.01 -6.79
C PHE A 196 -20.87 8.96 -6.17
N PHE A 197 -19.96 8.42 -6.96
CA PHE A 197 -18.94 7.49 -6.46
C PHE A 197 -18.00 8.15 -5.46
N ILE A 198 -17.58 9.38 -5.75
CA ILE A 198 -16.75 10.18 -4.86
C ILE A 198 -17.45 10.41 -3.51
N PHE A 199 -18.72 10.79 -3.55
CA PHE A 199 -19.54 11.03 -2.36
C PHE A 199 -19.74 9.75 -1.54
N LEU A 200 -20.06 8.65 -2.17
CA LEU A 200 -20.24 7.34 -1.52
C LEU A 200 -18.92 6.83 -0.88
N LEU A 201 -17.81 7.07 -1.55
CA LEU A 201 -16.47 6.75 -1.05
C LEU A 201 -16.11 7.63 0.16
N LEU A 202 -16.38 8.93 0.12
CA LEU A 202 -16.18 9.85 1.24
C LEU A 202 -17.02 9.47 2.46
N ILE A 203 -18.30 9.14 2.27
CA ILE A 203 -19.19 8.69 3.34
C ILE A 203 -18.66 7.39 3.96
N THR A 204 -18.26 6.41 3.16
CA THR A 204 -17.74 5.14 3.67
C THR A 204 -16.50 5.36 4.54
N VAL A 205 -15.61 6.27 4.12
CA VAL A 205 -14.41 6.62 4.89
C VAL A 205 -14.74 7.35 6.16
N LEU A 206 -15.66 8.31 6.12
CA LEU A 206 -16.12 9.04 7.30
C LEU A 206 -16.76 8.10 8.31
N ILE A 207 -17.67 7.23 7.88
CA ILE A 207 -18.31 6.24 8.76
C ILE A 207 -17.26 5.32 9.37
N TYR A 208 -16.34 4.76 8.56
CA TYR A 208 -15.30 3.88 9.05
C TYR A 208 -14.32 4.60 9.99
N GLY A 209 -13.94 5.84 9.67
CA GLY A 209 -13.07 6.67 10.52
C GLY A 209 -13.73 7.00 11.85
N VAL A 210 -14.99 7.44 11.84
CA VAL A 210 -15.76 7.75 13.05
C VAL A 210 -15.97 6.50 13.90
N PHE A 211 -16.32 5.37 13.29
CA PHE A 211 -16.51 4.09 13.99
C PHE A 211 -15.20 3.60 14.63
N LYS A 212 -14.08 3.75 13.96
CA LYS A 212 -12.77 3.35 14.47
C LYS A 212 -12.28 4.29 15.59
N ILE A 213 -12.50 5.60 15.46
CA ILE A 213 -12.16 6.58 16.52
C ILE A 213 -13.05 6.37 17.74
N GLY A 214 -14.36 6.15 17.54
CA GLY A 214 -15.28 5.83 18.60
C GLY A 214 -14.93 4.54 19.35
N ASN A 215 -14.59 3.49 18.65
CA ASN A 215 -14.14 2.24 19.26
C ASN A 215 -12.76 2.37 19.96
N TRP A 216 -11.86 3.21 19.43
CA TRP A 216 -10.56 3.49 20.06
C TRP A 216 -10.70 4.21 21.39
N SER A 217 -11.62 5.17 21.50
CA SER A 217 -11.88 5.86 22.77
C SER A 217 -12.48 4.94 23.83
N LEU A 218 -13.31 3.98 23.44
CA LEU A 218 -13.88 2.95 24.32
C LEU A 218 -12.82 1.93 24.78
N TRP A 219 -11.85 1.60 23.92
CA TRP A 219 -10.73 0.72 24.27
C TRP A 219 -9.69 1.41 25.17
N PHE A 220 -9.43 2.68 24.97
CA PHE A 220 -8.47 3.45 25.77
C PHE A 220 -8.98 3.80 27.15
N ASN A 221 -10.32 3.89 27.31
CA ASN A 221 -10.94 4.26 28.59
C ASN A 221 -11.33 3.04 29.46
N ARG A 222 -11.08 1.84 28.98
CA ARG A 222 -11.27 0.62 29.75
C ARG A 222 -9.91 -0.04 29.90
N ASP A 223 -9.38 -0.08 31.11
CA ASP A 223 -8.11 -0.68 31.57
C ASP A 223 -7.69 -2.01 30.91
N GLY A 224 -7.76 -2.08 29.59
CA GLY A 224 -7.56 -3.26 28.74
C GLY A 224 -6.11 -3.76 28.61
N TRP A 225 -5.17 -3.10 29.23
CA TRP A 225 -3.77 -3.56 29.24
C TRP A 225 -3.50 -4.67 30.27
N CYS A 226 -4.39 -4.90 31.25
CA CYS A 226 -4.23 -5.98 32.22
C CYS A 226 -4.52 -7.39 31.70
N ASN A 227 -5.24 -7.55 30.57
CA ASN A 227 -5.68 -8.90 30.15
C ASN A 227 -4.76 -9.60 29.13
N ILE A 228 -3.79 -8.90 28.53
CA ILE A 228 -2.80 -9.57 27.66
C ILE A 228 -1.67 -10.21 28.47
N GLY A 229 -1.42 -9.71 29.68
CA GLY A 229 -0.44 -10.29 30.60
C GLY A 229 -0.83 -11.65 31.17
N THR A 230 -2.12 -11.92 31.30
CA THR A 230 -2.62 -13.18 31.90
C THR A 230 -2.66 -14.36 30.93
N LEU A 231 -2.67 -14.12 29.62
CA LEU A 231 -2.60 -15.20 28.63
C LEU A 231 -1.17 -15.72 28.38
N ARG A 232 -0.16 -15.04 28.89
CA ARG A 232 1.25 -15.49 28.82
C ARG A 232 1.65 -16.44 29.95
N GLY A 233 0.82 -16.57 30.99
CA GLY A 233 1.10 -17.41 32.16
C GLY A 233 0.59 -18.86 32.10
N ALA A 234 -0.07 -19.27 31.02
CA ALA A 234 -0.67 -20.61 30.89
C ALA A 234 -0.01 -21.42 29.79
N ARG A 235 1.30 -21.55 29.83
CA ARG A 235 2.00 -22.64 29.09
C ARG A 235 3.27 -23.00 29.87
N TYR A 236 3.12 -23.98 30.74
CA TYR A 236 4.13 -24.96 31.08
C TYR A 236 3.70 -26.26 30.46
#